data_f20ba9415166ced0a77c96bfedbf03aa
#
_entry.id   f20ba9415166ced0a77c96bfedbf03aa
#
_cell.length_a   1.000
_cell.length_b   1.000
_cell.length_c   1.000
_cell.angle_alpha   90.00
_cell.angle_beta   90.00
_cell.angle_gamma   90.00
#
_symmetry.space_group_name_H-M   'P 1'
#
loop_
_entity.id
_entity.type
_entity.pdbx_description
1 polymer ?
#
loop_
_entity_poly.entity_id
_entity_poly.type
_entity_poly.pdbx_seq_one_letter_code
_entity_poly.pdbx_strand_id
1 'polypeptide(L)'
;FLDDNIGRLLRTLDATGLGRDTVVVYTSDHGDNLGTRTFWGKSNMYDESAGVPLIMAGPGVPVGRRVKTPVSLVDAHPTILEVMGEASDPALPGRSLLAIAEGAEPDRTVFAEYHAVASITGIFMVRFGRYKHIHYEGYEPQLYDLEADPFETTDLAGDPAHAATLAEGERRLRAICDPAAVNARAFADQRAKIAAAGGEEKVRGFGSYPYTPAPGEAPRISGGTAA
;
A
#
# COMPACT_ATOMS: atom_id res chain seq x y z
N PHE A 1 16.37 -13.89 11.69
CA PHE A 1 15.50 -13.62 12.85
C PHE A 1 14.01 -13.72 12.51
N LEU A 2 13.49 -12.93 11.55
CA LEU A 2 12.07 -12.96 11.16
C LEU A 2 11.65 -14.35 10.66
N ASP A 3 12.39 -14.93 9.73
CA ASP A 3 12.13 -16.24 9.16
C ASP A 3 12.09 -17.35 10.25
N ASP A 4 13.03 -17.31 11.22
CA ASP A 4 13.02 -18.24 12.36
C ASP A 4 11.75 -18.12 13.20
N ASN A 5 11.28 -16.89 13.47
CA ASN A 5 10.04 -16.66 14.21
C ASN A 5 8.81 -17.18 13.44
N ILE A 6 8.74 -16.95 12.13
CA ILE A 6 7.69 -17.52 11.27
C ILE A 6 7.74 -19.05 11.34
N GLY A 7 8.93 -19.64 11.22
CA GLY A 7 9.12 -21.08 11.34
C GLY A 7 8.64 -21.62 12.70
N ARG A 8 8.84 -20.90 13.81
CA ARG A 8 8.32 -21.27 15.14
C ARG A 8 6.79 -21.27 15.17
N LEU A 9 6.14 -20.23 14.58
CA LEU A 9 4.68 -20.18 14.49
C LEU A 9 4.12 -21.35 13.69
N LEU A 10 4.70 -21.65 12.53
CA LEU A 10 4.25 -22.76 11.68
C LEU A 10 4.42 -24.11 12.39
N ARG A 11 5.55 -24.34 13.05
CA ARG A 11 5.74 -25.57 13.87
C ARG A 11 4.72 -25.67 15.01
N THR A 12 4.32 -24.55 15.61
CA THR A 12 3.28 -24.56 16.65
C THR A 12 1.92 -24.93 16.09
N LEU A 13 1.55 -24.41 14.92
CA LEU A 13 0.32 -24.80 14.23
C LEU A 13 0.29 -26.31 13.94
N ASP A 14 1.39 -26.86 13.46
CA ASP A 14 1.51 -28.29 13.18
C ASP A 14 1.41 -29.13 14.48
N ALA A 15 2.14 -28.75 15.52
CA ALA A 15 2.17 -29.46 16.78
C ALA A 15 0.84 -29.47 17.53
N THR A 16 0.04 -28.43 17.37
CA THR A 16 -1.31 -28.29 17.96
C THR A 16 -2.41 -28.91 17.10
N GLY A 17 -2.10 -29.31 15.86
CA GLY A 17 -3.06 -29.82 14.89
C GLY A 17 -3.97 -28.75 14.26
N LEU A 18 -3.78 -27.47 14.61
CA LEU A 18 -4.59 -26.34 14.10
C LEU A 18 -4.29 -26.01 12.63
N GLY A 19 -3.12 -26.43 12.12
CA GLY A 19 -2.74 -26.15 10.72
C GLY A 19 -3.72 -26.69 9.68
N ARG A 20 -4.54 -27.68 10.03
CA ARG A 20 -5.55 -28.24 9.12
C ARG A 20 -6.74 -27.30 8.87
N ASP A 21 -7.00 -26.40 9.81
CA ASP A 21 -8.15 -25.47 9.78
C ASP A 21 -7.71 -24.00 9.80
N THR A 22 -6.42 -23.74 9.52
CA THR A 22 -5.86 -22.38 9.55
C THR A 22 -5.30 -21.99 8.19
N VAL A 23 -5.79 -20.88 7.64
CA VAL A 23 -5.15 -20.19 6.51
C VAL A 23 -4.13 -19.21 7.08
N VAL A 24 -2.90 -19.33 6.64
CA VAL A 24 -1.80 -18.43 6.98
C VAL A 24 -1.61 -17.42 5.85
N VAL A 25 -1.60 -16.13 6.17
CA VAL A 25 -1.27 -15.04 5.24
C VAL A 25 -0.06 -14.30 5.78
N TYR A 26 1.01 -14.25 4.98
CA TYR A 26 2.19 -13.46 5.27
C TYR A 26 2.23 -12.24 4.35
N THR A 27 2.24 -11.06 4.94
CA THR A 27 2.32 -9.77 4.24
C THR A 27 2.91 -8.69 5.16
N SER A 28 3.00 -7.45 4.67
CA SER A 28 3.36 -6.24 5.43
C SER A 28 2.38 -5.12 5.10
N ASP A 29 2.30 -4.11 5.95
CA ASP A 29 1.52 -2.89 5.72
C ASP A 29 2.15 -1.99 4.64
N HIS A 30 3.48 -1.92 4.60
CA HIS A 30 4.29 -1.21 3.62
C HIS A 30 5.72 -1.76 3.61
N GLY A 31 6.51 -1.34 2.63
CA GLY A 31 7.94 -1.59 2.59
C GLY A 31 8.77 -0.47 3.24
N ASP A 32 10.07 -0.42 2.93
CA ASP A 32 11.00 0.61 3.37
C ASP A 32 12.08 0.82 2.31
N ASN A 33 12.40 2.08 2.00
CA ASN A 33 13.37 2.41 0.95
C ASN A 33 14.82 2.04 1.30
N LEU A 34 15.19 2.03 2.57
CA LEU A 34 16.51 1.63 3.09
C LEU A 34 17.71 2.26 2.35
N GLY A 35 17.57 3.50 1.90
CA GLY A 35 18.59 4.25 1.17
C GLY A 35 18.50 4.13 -0.35
N THR A 36 17.62 3.30 -0.92
CA THR A 36 17.40 3.24 -2.36
C THR A 36 16.95 4.61 -2.87
N ARG A 37 17.49 5.07 -4.00
CA ARG A 37 17.25 6.42 -4.55
C ARG A 37 17.49 7.55 -3.53
N THR A 38 18.35 7.34 -2.53
CA THR A 38 18.58 8.23 -1.39
C THR A 38 17.38 8.42 -0.45
N PHE A 39 16.26 7.69 -0.64
CA PHE A 39 15.11 7.71 0.25
C PHE A 39 15.28 6.77 1.44
N TRP A 40 14.75 7.18 2.58
CA TRP A 40 14.64 6.40 3.80
C TRP A 40 13.18 6.33 4.24
N GLY A 41 12.79 5.22 4.85
CA GLY A 41 11.41 4.99 5.24
C GLY A 41 10.51 4.71 4.02
N LYS A 42 9.32 5.26 4.08
CA LYS A 42 8.24 5.07 3.12
C LYS A 42 7.74 6.45 2.62
N SER A 43 6.56 6.55 2.12
CA SER A 43 5.91 7.81 1.70
C SER A 43 6.10 8.15 0.23
N ASN A 44 6.30 7.13 -0.59
CA ASN A 44 6.30 7.22 -2.06
C ASN A 44 5.66 5.97 -2.66
N MET A 45 5.56 5.90 -3.99
CA MET A 45 4.90 4.81 -4.71
C MET A 45 5.85 3.83 -5.39
N TYR A 46 7.15 3.91 -5.12
CA TYR A 46 8.11 2.90 -5.56
C TYR A 46 7.91 1.57 -4.84
N ASP A 47 8.26 0.47 -5.50
CA ASP A 47 8.02 -0.88 -4.94
C ASP A 47 8.76 -1.12 -3.62
N GLU A 48 9.89 -0.42 -3.35
CA GLU A 48 10.53 -0.48 -2.03
C GLU A 48 9.62 0.03 -0.89
N SER A 49 8.72 0.96 -1.19
CA SER A 49 7.76 1.52 -0.21
C SER A 49 6.37 0.90 -0.33
N ALA A 50 5.83 0.80 -1.54
CA ALA A 50 4.45 0.39 -1.80
C ALA A 50 4.29 -1.11 -2.09
N GLY A 51 5.35 -1.80 -2.52
CA GLY A 51 5.37 -3.23 -2.76
C GLY A 51 5.59 -4.00 -1.46
N VAL A 52 4.76 -5.02 -1.22
CA VAL A 52 4.85 -5.89 -0.05
C VAL A 52 4.79 -7.35 -0.46
N PRO A 53 5.41 -8.26 0.30
CA PRO A 53 5.23 -9.68 0.07
C PRO A 53 3.76 -10.06 0.32
N LEU A 54 3.26 -11.03 -0.44
CA LEU A 54 1.97 -11.65 -0.19
C LEU A 54 2.07 -13.15 -0.46
N ILE A 55 2.02 -13.94 0.60
CA ILE A 55 2.13 -15.39 0.56
C ILE A 55 0.96 -15.96 1.35
N MET A 56 0.26 -16.93 0.75
CA MET A 56 -0.85 -17.61 1.40
C MET A 56 -0.61 -19.13 1.41
N ALA A 57 -1.00 -19.79 2.50
CA ALA A 57 -0.97 -21.23 2.63
C ALA A 57 -2.10 -21.72 3.55
N GLY A 58 -2.62 -22.90 3.32
CA GLY A 58 -3.65 -23.51 4.15
C GLY A 58 -4.81 -24.09 3.36
N PRO A 59 -5.90 -24.50 4.03
CA PRO A 59 -7.07 -25.06 3.39
C PRO A 59 -7.68 -24.11 2.34
N GLY A 60 -8.02 -24.65 1.17
CA GLY A 60 -8.61 -23.88 0.08
C GLY A 60 -7.63 -22.98 -0.72
N VAL A 61 -6.37 -22.86 -0.28
CA VAL A 61 -5.36 -22.08 -1.00
C VAL A 61 -4.68 -22.95 -2.08
N PRO A 62 -4.62 -22.53 -3.37
CA PRO A 62 -3.95 -23.27 -4.43
C PRO A 62 -2.46 -23.47 -4.13
N VAL A 63 -2.01 -24.74 -4.16
CA VAL A 63 -0.63 -25.11 -3.81
C VAL A 63 0.33 -24.82 -4.96
N GLY A 64 1.51 -24.27 -4.63
CA GLY A 64 2.62 -24.08 -5.58
C GLY A 64 2.33 -23.05 -6.69
N ARG A 65 1.31 -22.23 -6.55
CA ARG A 65 0.91 -21.26 -7.56
C ARG A 65 1.57 -19.91 -7.36
N ARG A 66 2.08 -19.33 -8.44
CA ARG A 66 2.54 -17.93 -8.48
C ARG A 66 1.59 -17.14 -9.39
N VAL A 67 0.97 -16.11 -8.83
CA VAL A 67 -0.02 -15.26 -9.49
C VAL A 67 0.64 -13.93 -9.86
N LYS A 68 0.47 -13.49 -11.12
CA LYS A 68 1.03 -12.22 -11.63
C LYS A 68 0.00 -11.09 -11.63
N THR A 69 -1.29 -11.40 -11.48
CA THR A 69 -2.36 -10.39 -11.37
C THR A 69 -2.05 -9.45 -10.20
N PRO A 70 -2.02 -8.13 -10.40
CA PRO A 70 -1.79 -7.17 -9.33
C PRO A 70 -2.84 -7.30 -8.21
N VAL A 71 -2.39 -7.26 -6.97
CA VAL A 71 -3.24 -7.33 -5.78
C VAL A 71 -2.94 -6.19 -4.82
N SER A 72 -3.84 -5.91 -3.89
CA SER A 72 -3.72 -4.85 -2.90
C SER A 72 -4.08 -5.36 -1.52
N LEU A 73 -3.62 -4.69 -0.47
CA LEU A 73 -3.96 -5.03 0.92
C LEU A 73 -5.47 -4.94 1.22
N VAL A 74 -6.21 -4.15 0.46
CA VAL A 74 -7.68 -4.11 0.59
C VAL A 74 -8.35 -5.45 0.25
N ASP A 75 -7.66 -6.33 -0.48
CA ASP A 75 -8.13 -7.67 -0.85
C ASP A 75 -8.09 -8.65 0.33
N ALA A 76 -7.32 -8.33 1.38
CA ALA A 76 -7.26 -9.15 2.58
C ALA A 76 -8.63 -9.24 3.28
N HIS A 77 -9.40 -8.15 3.33
CA HIS A 77 -10.70 -8.12 3.97
C HIS A 77 -11.69 -9.14 3.38
N PRO A 78 -12.03 -9.08 2.07
CA PRO A 78 -12.94 -10.07 1.48
C PRO A 78 -12.37 -11.49 1.49
N THR A 79 -11.05 -11.64 1.45
CA THR A 79 -10.40 -12.96 1.55
C THR A 79 -10.62 -13.58 2.93
N ILE A 80 -10.44 -12.79 4.00
CA ILE A 80 -10.67 -13.27 5.37
C ILE A 80 -12.12 -13.69 5.56
N LEU A 81 -13.07 -12.86 5.10
CA LEU A 81 -14.49 -13.19 5.18
C LEU A 81 -14.82 -14.49 4.42
N GLU A 82 -14.31 -14.65 3.20
CA GLU A 82 -14.52 -15.88 2.42
C GLU A 82 -13.96 -17.12 3.13
N VAL A 83 -12.74 -17.03 3.69
CA VAL A 83 -12.13 -18.12 4.46
C VAL A 83 -12.95 -18.47 5.69
N MET A 84 -13.62 -17.50 6.31
CA MET A 84 -14.52 -17.69 7.45
C MET A 84 -15.93 -18.16 7.05
N GLY A 85 -16.25 -18.25 5.76
CA GLY A 85 -17.58 -18.61 5.26
C GLY A 85 -18.58 -17.45 5.27
N GLU A 86 -18.09 -16.22 5.41
CA GLU A 86 -18.91 -15.01 5.45
C GLU A 86 -18.90 -14.26 4.09
N ALA A 87 -19.97 -13.56 3.81
CA ALA A 87 -20.09 -12.74 2.61
C ALA A 87 -19.40 -11.38 2.79
N SER A 88 -18.66 -10.93 1.78
CA SER A 88 -18.15 -9.55 1.72
C SER A 88 -19.18 -8.60 1.13
N ASP A 89 -19.17 -7.35 1.55
CA ASP A 89 -19.95 -6.29 0.93
C ASP A 89 -19.42 -6.02 -0.50
N PRO A 90 -20.26 -6.22 -1.54
CA PRO A 90 -19.84 -6.01 -2.94
C PRO A 90 -19.56 -4.55 -3.29
N ALA A 91 -19.95 -3.59 -2.44
CA ALA A 91 -19.63 -2.17 -2.62
C ALA A 91 -18.17 -1.83 -2.24
N LEU A 92 -17.48 -2.71 -1.51
CA LEU A 92 -16.07 -2.51 -1.16
C LEU A 92 -15.15 -2.84 -2.34
N PRO A 93 -14.02 -2.12 -2.49
CA PRO A 93 -13.13 -2.25 -3.66
C PRO A 93 -12.30 -3.53 -3.68
N GLY A 94 -12.16 -4.23 -2.54
CA GLY A 94 -11.36 -5.46 -2.44
C GLY A 94 -11.99 -6.64 -3.17
N ARG A 95 -11.14 -7.58 -3.58
CA ARG A 95 -11.54 -8.87 -4.18
C ARG A 95 -10.80 -10.01 -3.48
N SER A 96 -11.47 -11.14 -3.31
CA SER A 96 -10.83 -12.30 -2.68
C SER A 96 -9.57 -12.73 -3.42
N LEU A 97 -8.49 -12.87 -2.69
CA LEU A 97 -7.20 -13.37 -3.19
C LEU A 97 -7.32 -14.84 -3.66
N LEU A 98 -8.25 -15.62 -3.11
CA LEU A 98 -8.51 -16.99 -3.56
C LEU A 98 -9.07 -16.97 -4.98
N ALA A 99 -10.10 -16.16 -5.25
CA ALA A 99 -10.67 -16.00 -6.58
C ALA A 99 -9.63 -15.46 -7.58
N ILE A 100 -8.81 -14.50 -7.19
CA ILE A 100 -7.72 -13.97 -8.03
C ILE A 100 -6.68 -15.06 -8.31
N ALA A 101 -6.35 -15.89 -7.35
CA ALA A 101 -5.44 -17.00 -7.52
C ALA A 101 -5.98 -18.08 -8.51
N GLU A 102 -7.27 -18.18 -8.65
CA GLU A 102 -7.93 -19.05 -9.65
C GLU A 102 -8.04 -18.42 -11.05
N GLY A 103 -7.69 -17.14 -11.19
CA GLY A 103 -7.65 -16.43 -12.47
C GLY A 103 -8.76 -15.40 -12.67
N ALA A 104 -9.48 -15.03 -11.62
CA ALA A 104 -10.43 -13.94 -11.70
C ALA A 104 -9.72 -12.60 -11.98
N GLU A 105 -10.39 -11.71 -12.72
CA GLU A 105 -9.96 -10.34 -13.02
C GLU A 105 -8.53 -10.21 -13.59
N PRO A 106 -8.19 -10.83 -14.74
CA PRO A 106 -6.84 -10.78 -15.28
C PRO A 106 -6.38 -9.36 -15.68
N ASP A 107 -7.30 -8.45 -16.03
CA ASP A 107 -7.03 -7.04 -16.37
C ASP A 107 -7.34 -6.09 -15.20
N ARG A 108 -6.98 -6.50 -14.01
CA ARG A 108 -7.23 -5.73 -12.79
C ARG A 108 -6.35 -4.49 -12.69
N THR A 109 -6.92 -3.41 -12.14
CA THR A 109 -6.19 -2.21 -11.71
C THR A 109 -6.11 -2.18 -10.19
N VAL A 110 -4.91 -2.03 -9.66
CA VAL A 110 -4.65 -1.78 -8.24
C VAL A 110 -4.37 -0.30 -8.04
N PHE A 111 -4.87 0.26 -6.96
CA PHE A 111 -4.78 1.68 -6.63
C PHE A 111 -4.16 1.89 -5.25
N ALA A 112 -3.35 2.95 -5.13
CA ALA A 112 -2.87 3.50 -3.86
C ALA A 112 -2.81 5.02 -3.94
N GLU A 113 -2.99 5.70 -2.80
CA GLU A 113 -2.85 7.15 -2.69
C GLU A 113 -2.10 7.55 -1.43
N TYR A 114 -1.45 8.72 -1.46
CA TYR A 114 -0.71 9.25 -0.33
C TYR A 114 -0.85 10.77 -0.22
N HIS A 115 -1.23 11.27 0.98
CA HIS A 115 -1.52 12.69 1.25
C HIS A 115 -0.93 13.16 2.58
N ALA A 116 0.17 12.57 3.03
CA ALA A 116 0.68 12.79 4.38
C ALA A 116 2.08 13.44 4.38
N VAL A 117 2.79 13.28 5.49
CA VAL A 117 4.12 13.85 5.72
C VAL A 117 5.11 13.54 4.59
N ALA A 118 6.00 14.48 4.30
CA ALA A 118 7.00 14.43 3.23
C ALA A 118 6.43 14.48 1.80
N SER A 119 5.13 14.75 1.60
CA SER A 119 4.58 15.05 0.29
C SER A 119 4.00 16.46 0.26
N ILE A 120 4.34 17.21 -0.80
CA ILE A 120 3.83 18.57 -1.03
C ILE A 120 2.52 18.57 -1.83
N THR A 121 2.12 17.41 -2.34
CA THR A 121 0.89 17.21 -3.12
C THR A 121 0.35 15.81 -2.94
N GLY A 122 -0.86 15.53 -3.41
CA GLY A 122 -1.40 14.18 -3.49
C GLY A 122 -0.62 13.34 -4.49
N ILE A 123 -0.26 12.13 -4.10
CA ILE A 123 0.39 11.12 -4.93
C ILE A 123 -0.58 9.97 -5.12
N PHE A 124 -0.77 9.56 -6.37
CA PHE A 124 -1.69 8.51 -6.75
C PHE A 124 -0.97 7.48 -7.62
N MET A 125 -1.20 6.22 -7.40
CA MET A 125 -0.60 5.15 -8.17
C MET A 125 -1.66 4.19 -8.66
N VAL A 126 -1.57 3.80 -9.92
CA VAL A 126 -2.28 2.65 -10.45
C VAL A 126 -1.29 1.65 -11.03
N ARG A 127 -1.49 0.36 -10.71
CA ARG A 127 -0.78 -0.76 -11.32
C ARG A 127 -1.76 -1.59 -12.15
N PHE A 128 -1.42 -1.86 -13.39
CA PHE A 128 -2.20 -2.63 -14.35
C PHE A 128 -1.28 -3.46 -15.23
N GLY A 129 -1.56 -4.75 -15.33
CA GLY A 129 -0.65 -5.68 -15.98
C GLY A 129 0.77 -5.55 -15.45
N ARG A 130 1.72 -5.26 -16.35
CA ARG A 130 3.14 -5.05 -16.02
C ARG A 130 3.51 -3.60 -15.70
N TYR A 131 2.61 -2.65 -15.94
CA TYR A 131 2.90 -1.22 -15.81
C TYR A 131 2.45 -0.64 -14.47
N LYS A 132 3.21 0.34 -13.99
CA LYS A 132 2.89 1.22 -12.87
C LYS A 132 2.89 2.66 -13.35
N HIS A 133 1.77 3.35 -13.19
CA HIS A 133 1.62 4.77 -13.43
C HIS A 133 1.51 5.50 -12.09
N ILE A 134 2.30 6.56 -11.89
CA ILE A 134 2.29 7.40 -10.68
C ILE A 134 1.93 8.82 -11.12
N HIS A 135 0.84 9.34 -10.59
CA HIS A 135 0.38 10.70 -10.80
C HIS A 135 0.71 11.54 -9.56
N TYR A 136 1.34 12.68 -9.79
CA TYR A 136 1.58 13.72 -8.79
C TYR A 136 0.73 14.92 -9.15
N GLU A 137 -0.26 15.27 -8.32
CA GLU A 137 -1.16 16.37 -8.66
C GLU A 137 -0.40 17.70 -8.84
N GLY A 138 -0.51 18.27 -10.05
CA GLY A 138 0.19 19.49 -10.45
C GLY A 138 1.67 19.30 -10.87
N TYR A 139 2.14 18.08 -11.02
CA TYR A 139 3.50 17.76 -11.46
C TYR A 139 3.51 16.70 -12.56
N GLU A 140 4.68 16.46 -13.16
CA GLU A 140 4.85 15.43 -14.20
C GLU A 140 4.62 14.03 -13.61
N PRO A 141 3.89 13.16 -14.33
CA PRO A 141 3.68 11.79 -13.93
C PRO A 141 4.92 10.93 -14.17
N GLN A 142 4.90 9.71 -13.63
CA GLN A 142 5.90 8.68 -13.93
C GLN A 142 5.23 7.40 -14.45
N LEU A 143 5.94 6.65 -15.27
CA LEU A 143 5.52 5.37 -15.82
C LEU A 143 6.66 4.35 -15.76
N TYR A 144 6.41 3.17 -15.22
CA TYR A 144 7.39 2.08 -15.13
C TYR A 144 6.84 0.78 -15.70
N ASP A 145 7.72 0.00 -16.32
CA ASP A 145 7.48 -1.36 -16.77
C ASP A 145 8.14 -2.35 -15.79
N LEU A 146 7.40 -2.84 -14.83
CA LEU A 146 7.92 -3.68 -13.74
C LEU A 146 8.38 -5.08 -14.15
N GLU A 147 8.10 -5.52 -15.40
CA GLU A 147 8.66 -6.77 -15.91
C GLU A 147 10.03 -6.55 -16.57
N ALA A 148 10.23 -5.44 -17.28
CA ALA A 148 11.50 -5.09 -17.90
C ALA A 148 12.45 -4.40 -16.91
N ASP A 149 11.92 -3.60 -16.01
CA ASP A 149 12.64 -2.80 -15.01
C ASP A 149 11.99 -2.95 -13.62
N PRO A 150 12.21 -4.08 -12.93
CA PRO A 150 11.64 -4.32 -11.61
C PRO A 150 12.18 -3.40 -10.50
N PHE A 151 13.22 -2.61 -10.81
CA PHE A 151 13.80 -1.64 -9.89
C PHE A 151 13.39 -0.20 -10.19
N GLU A 152 12.49 0.04 -11.14
CA GLU A 152 11.93 1.35 -11.46
C GLU A 152 13.02 2.43 -11.69
N THR A 153 14.07 2.07 -12.43
CA THR A 153 15.23 2.94 -12.71
C THR A 153 15.04 3.78 -13.96
N THR A 154 14.10 3.40 -14.84
CA THR A 154 13.86 4.05 -16.13
C THR A 154 12.42 4.53 -16.20
N ASP A 155 12.23 5.86 -16.07
CA ASP A 155 10.92 6.47 -16.23
C ASP A 155 10.56 6.57 -17.72
N LEU A 156 9.45 5.94 -18.11
CA LEU A 156 8.94 5.87 -19.48
C LEU A 156 7.92 6.96 -19.81
N ALA A 157 7.58 7.84 -18.86
CA ALA A 157 6.54 8.85 -19.07
C ALA A 157 6.86 9.83 -20.20
N GLY A 158 8.15 10.12 -20.41
CA GLY A 158 8.63 10.99 -21.49
C GLY A 158 8.88 10.27 -22.83
N ASP A 159 8.75 8.94 -22.90
CA ASP A 159 9.03 8.17 -24.10
C ASP A 159 7.78 8.14 -25.03
N PRO A 160 7.87 8.68 -26.28
CA PRO A 160 6.76 8.62 -27.20
C PRO A 160 6.24 7.20 -27.53
N ALA A 161 7.10 6.19 -27.44
CA ALA A 161 6.70 4.81 -27.65
C ALA A 161 5.74 4.30 -26.57
N HIS A 162 5.73 4.92 -25.39
CA HIS A 162 4.89 4.56 -24.26
C HIS A 162 3.73 5.54 -24.01
N ALA A 163 3.52 6.54 -24.91
CA ALA A 163 2.48 7.56 -24.74
C ALA A 163 1.06 6.95 -24.58
N ALA A 164 0.73 5.89 -25.31
CA ALA A 164 -0.55 5.21 -25.18
C ALA A 164 -0.69 4.49 -23.83
N THR A 165 0.37 3.91 -23.31
CA THR A 165 0.39 3.26 -22.00
C THR A 165 0.25 4.27 -20.86
N LEU A 166 0.92 5.42 -20.98
CA LEU A 166 0.78 6.53 -20.04
C LEU A 166 -0.67 7.04 -19.98
N ALA A 167 -1.27 7.28 -21.17
CA ALA A 167 -2.66 7.70 -21.28
C ALA A 167 -3.65 6.66 -20.69
N GLU A 168 -3.37 5.37 -20.86
CA GLU A 168 -4.15 4.29 -20.24
C GLU A 168 -4.04 4.30 -18.72
N GLY A 169 -2.84 4.51 -18.16
CA GLY A 169 -2.65 4.67 -16.71
C GLY A 169 -3.48 5.82 -16.14
N GLU A 170 -3.42 6.98 -16.78
CA GLU A 170 -4.20 8.17 -16.39
C GLU A 170 -5.71 7.90 -16.51
N ARG A 171 -6.17 7.24 -17.58
CA ARG A 171 -7.57 6.87 -17.75
C ARG A 171 -8.06 5.93 -16.64
N ARG A 172 -7.25 4.94 -16.27
CA ARG A 172 -7.55 4.00 -15.17
C ARG A 172 -7.62 4.71 -13.83
N LEU A 173 -6.70 5.64 -13.55
CA LEU A 173 -6.72 6.46 -12.35
C LEU A 173 -8.01 7.30 -12.27
N ARG A 174 -8.35 8.01 -13.36
CA ARG A 174 -9.55 8.84 -13.39
C ARG A 174 -10.87 8.08 -13.36
N ALA A 175 -10.85 6.80 -13.69
CA ALA A 175 -12.00 5.91 -13.48
C ALA A 175 -12.24 5.58 -11.99
N ILE A 176 -11.21 5.75 -11.13
CA ILE A 176 -11.27 5.50 -9.69
C ILE A 176 -11.59 6.79 -8.93
N CYS A 177 -10.86 7.87 -9.22
CA CYS A 177 -11.03 9.15 -8.55
C CYS A 177 -10.69 10.34 -9.46
N ASP A 178 -11.07 11.54 -9.02
CA ASP A 178 -10.54 12.81 -9.53
C ASP A 178 -9.37 13.24 -8.64
N PRO A 179 -8.10 13.13 -9.08
CA PRO A 179 -6.93 13.46 -8.27
C PRO A 179 -6.94 14.88 -7.73
N ALA A 180 -7.36 15.87 -8.55
CA ALA A 180 -7.42 17.26 -8.12
C ALA A 180 -8.44 17.49 -7.01
N ALA A 181 -9.64 16.90 -7.13
CA ALA A 181 -10.67 17.00 -6.10
C ALA A 181 -10.26 16.29 -4.80
N VAL A 182 -9.64 15.11 -4.90
CA VAL A 182 -9.15 14.36 -3.73
C VAL A 182 -8.02 15.12 -3.03
N ASN A 183 -7.06 15.66 -3.80
CA ASN A 183 -5.97 16.49 -3.27
C ASN A 183 -6.50 17.73 -2.55
N ALA A 184 -7.43 18.45 -3.16
CA ALA A 184 -8.05 19.65 -2.55
C ALA A 184 -8.75 19.30 -1.23
N ARG A 185 -9.50 18.19 -1.18
CA ARG A 185 -10.14 17.69 0.04
C ARG A 185 -9.12 17.33 1.12
N ALA A 186 -8.06 16.60 0.78
CA ALA A 186 -7.02 16.22 1.73
C ALA A 186 -6.38 17.45 2.40
N PHE A 187 -6.07 18.49 1.64
CA PHE A 187 -5.56 19.75 2.21
C PHE A 187 -6.61 20.50 3.04
N ALA A 188 -7.87 20.47 2.65
CA ALA A 188 -8.95 21.08 3.44
C ALA A 188 -9.10 20.35 4.81
N ASP A 189 -9.09 19.03 4.81
CA ASP A 189 -9.18 18.22 6.01
C ASP A 189 -7.97 18.43 6.94
N GLN A 190 -6.77 18.53 6.38
CA GLN A 190 -5.55 18.83 7.16
C GLN A 190 -5.66 20.23 7.82
N ARG A 191 -6.07 21.26 7.08
CA ARG A 191 -6.29 22.60 7.65
C ARG A 191 -7.35 22.59 8.74
N ALA A 192 -8.46 21.87 8.55
CA ALA A 192 -9.50 21.75 9.57
C ALA A 192 -8.99 21.07 10.86
N LYS A 193 -8.18 20.01 10.72
CA LYS A 193 -7.54 19.33 11.87
C LYS A 193 -6.57 20.25 12.59
N ILE A 194 -5.75 21.03 11.89
CA ILE A 194 -4.83 22.01 12.48
C ILE A 194 -5.62 23.09 13.24
N ALA A 195 -6.69 23.61 12.65
CA ALA A 195 -7.55 24.60 13.31
C ALA A 195 -8.21 24.03 14.58
N ALA A 196 -8.75 22.80 14.51
CA ALA A 196 -9.34 22.12 15.67
C ALA A 196 -8.33 21.83 16.78
N ALA A 197 -7.06 21.63 16.45
CA ALA A 197 -5.97 21.45 17.43
C ALA A 197 -5.48 22.76 18.05
N GLY A 198 -6.04 23.91 17.66
CA GLY A 198 -5.71 25.23 18.22
C GLY A 198 -4.79 26.07 17.35
N GLY A 199 -4.66 25.70 16.07
CA GLY A 199 -3.93 26.46 15.07
C GLY A 199 -2.49 25.97 14.82
N GLU A 200 -1.88 26.51 13.78
CA GLU A 200 -0.58 26.05 13.28
C GLU A 200 0.56 26.24 14.31
N GLU A 201 0.59 27.38 15.00
CA GLU A 201 1.61 27.66 16.02
C GLU A 201 1.60 26.63 17.14
N LYS A 202 0.39 26.29 17.64
CA LYS A 202 0.23 25.28 18.68
C LYS A 202 0.64 23.90 18.20
N VAL A 203 0.25 23.51 16.98
CA VAL A 203 0.60 22.22 16.39
C VAL A 203 2.12 22.10 16.19
N ARG A 204 2.79 23.15 15.75
CA ARG A 204 4.27 23.20 15.63
C ARG A 204 4.95 23.04 16.99
N GLY A 205 4.32 23.50 18.06
CA GLY A 205 4.80 23.36 19.44
C GLY A 205 4.65 21.96 20.04
N PHE A 206 3.86 21.06 19.43
CA PHE A 206 3.69 19.71 19.96
C PHE A 206 4.95 18.85 19.89
N GLY A 207 5.95 19.24 19.11
CA GLY A 207 7.15 18.43 18.85
C GLY A 207 6.86 17.19 18.00
N SER A 208 7.81 16.28 17.94
CA SER A 208 7.68 15.05 17.19
C SER A 208 7.84 13.81 18.07
N TYR A 209 7.12 12.75 17.71
CA TYR A 209 7.30 11.44 18.32
C TYR A 209 8.27 10.64 17.46
N PRO A 210 9.49 10.33 17.96
CA PRO A 210 10.46 9.52 17.20
C PRO A 210 10.08 8.02 17.13
N TYR A 211 9.09 7.61 17.94
CA TYR A 211 8.64 6.22 18.03
C TYR A 211 7.19 6.15 18.56
N THR A 212 6.56 5.01 18.38
CA THR A 212 5.27 4.71 19.03
C THR A 212 5.54 4.16 20.43
N PRO A 213 5.07 4.82 21.51
CA PRO A 213 5.29 4.33 22.86
C PRO A 213 4.57 3.00 23.08
N ALA A 214 5.12 2.16 23.93
CA ALA A 214 4.47 0.94 24.35
C ALA A 214 3.20 1.25 25.20
N PRO A 215 2.21 0.33 25.26
CA PRO A 215 1.06 0.53 26.11
C PRO A 215 1.46 0.81 27.57
N GLY A 216 0.98 1.95 28.11
CA GLY A 216 1.33 2.40 29.46
C GLY A 216 2.62 3.24 29.58
N GLU A 217 3.37 3.41 28.49
CA GLU A 217 4.53 4.31 28.45
C GLU A 217 4.11 5.72 28.05
N ALA A 218 4.64 6.74 28.75
CA ALA A 218 4.45 8.13 28.35
C ALA A 218 5.30 8.45 27.11
N PRO A 219 4.74 9.15 26.09
CA PRO A 219 5.49 9.49 24.90
C PRO A 219 6.64 10.45 25.22
N ARG A 220 7.83 10.17 24.70
CA ARG A 220 8.98 11.07 24.76
C ARG A 220 8.94 11.99 23.55
N ILE A 221 8.57 13.24 23.77
CA ILE A 221 8.49 14.26 22.72
C ILE A 221 9.86 14.93 22.58
N SER A 222 10.46 14.86 21.40
CA SER A 222 11.70 15.59 21.09
C SER A 222 11.36 16.95 20.47
N GLY A 223 11.94 18.03 21.01
CA GLY A 223 11.86 19.38 20.42
C GLY A 223 10.63 20.22 20.81
N GLY A 224 9.76 19.73 21.69
CA GLY A 224 8.70 20.54 22.28
C GLY A 224 9.25 21.36 23.46
N THR A 225 9.01 22.67 23.51
CA THR A 225 9.13 23.42 24.75
C THR A 225 8.08 22.89 25.72
N ALA A 226 8.51 22.38 26.86
CA ALA A 226 7.59 22.05 27.95
C ALA A 226 6.74 23.29 28.25
N ALA A 227 5.42 23.15 28.17
CA ALA A 227 4.48 24.17 28.63
C ALA A 227 4.39 24.17 30.15
#